data_9f61a6077f644dc24663ccf7fc897c15
#
_entry.id   9f61a6077f644dc24663ccf7fc897c15
#
_cell.length_a   1.000
_cell.length_b   1.000
_cell.length_c   1.000
_cell.angle_alpha   90.00
_cell.angle_beta   90.00
_cell.angle_gamma   90.00
#
_symmetry.space_group_name_H-M   'P 1'
#
loop_
_entity.id
_entity.type
_entity.pdbx_description
1 polymer ?
#
loop_
_entity_poly.entity_id
_entity_poly.type
_entity_poly.pdbx_seq_one_letter_code
_entity_poly.pdbx_strand_id
1 'polypeptide(L)'
;MAHKLTVVIVSYNVKYYLEQCLVSLRRALTGIDAEVYVVDNDSKDDSIGYLAPRFPEVKMIASRHNLGFARANNLAIRSSESEYVLLLNPDTIVGEESIRQSIAFMDAHPKAGAAGVRMLRTDGSDAKESRRGLPT
;
A
#
# COMPACT_ATOMS: atom_id res chain seq x y z
N MET A 1 2.88 -17.74 -4.75
CA MET A 1 1.70 -17.41 -5.55
C MET A 1 1.38 -15.94 -5.44
N ALA A 2 1.10 -15.33 -6.55
CA ALA A 2 0.81 -13.91 -6.58
C ALA A 2 -0.53 -13.60 -5.91
N HIS A 3 -0.58 -12.48 -5.21
CA HIS A 3 -1.82 -11.93 -4.67
C HIS A 3 -2.52 -11.06 -5.72
N LYS A 4 -3.80 -10.79 -5.51
CA LYS A 4 -4.51 -9.83 -6.36
C LYS A 4 -3.97 -8.43 -6.14
N LEU A 5 -3.69 -8.08 -4.89
CA LEU A 5 -3.33 -6.72 -4.49
C LEU A 5 -2.21 -6.72 -3.46
N THR A 6 -1.27 -5.80 -3.62
CA THR A 6 -0.32 -5.42 -2.57
C THR A 6 -0.61 -3.99 -2.17
N VAL A 7 -0.81 -3.74 -0.89
CA VAL A 7 -0.95 -2.38 -0.35
C VAL A 7 0.37 -1.99 0.29
N VAL A 8 0.88 -0.82 -0.06
CA VAL A 8 2.14 -0.30 0.49
C VAL A 8 1.87 1.03 1.18
N ILE A 9 2.27 1.12 2.44
CA ILE A 9 2.15 2.31 3.25
C ILE A 9 3.55 2.68 3.74
N VAL A 10 3.99 3.90 3.43
CA VAL A 10 5.26 4.43 3.96
C VAL A 10 4.91 5.32 5.14
N SER A 11 5.52 5.05 6.29
CA SER A 11 5.17 5.73 7.53
C SER A 11 6.40 6.37 8.19
N TYR A 12 6.20 7.55 8.76
CA TYR A 12 7.23 8.23 9.56
C TYR A 12 6.56 9.04 10.65
N ASN A 13 6.75 8.61 11.90
CA ASN A 13 6.28 9.33 13.10
C ASN A 13 4.78 9.65 13.11
N VAL A 14 3.96 8.72 12.62
CA VAL A 14 2.49 8.90 12.55
C VAL A 14 1.76 7.67 13.10
N LYS A 15 2.24 7.16 14.22
CA LYS A 15 1.77 5.90 14.81
C LYS A 15 0.24 5.79 14.92
N TYR A 16 -0.41 6.80 15.46
CA TYR A 16 -1.85 6.72 15.69
C TYR A 16 -2.67 6.94 14.43
N TYR A 17 -2.18 7.76 13.50
CA TYR A 17 -2.81 7.88 12.18
C TYR A 17 -2.68 6.57 11.42
N LEU A 18 -1.50 5.95 11.46
CA LEU A 18 -1.27 4.67 10.83
C LEU A 18 -2.17 3.59 11.41
N GLU A 19 -2.37 3.59 12.71
CA GLU A 19 -3.28 2.65 13.35
C GLU A 19 -4.69 2.76 12.78
N GLN A 20 -5.23 3.97 12.66
CA GLN A 20 -6.55 4.19 12.12
C GLN A 20 -6.64 3.79 10.65
N CYS A 21 -5.60 4.10 9.89
CA CYS A 21 -5.49 3.66 8.51
C CYS A 21 -5.59 2.15 8.42
N LEU A 22 -4.82 1.42 9.22
CA LEU A 22 -4.79 -0.04 9.19
C LEU A 22 -6.13 -0.66 9.63
N VAL A 23 -6.82 -0.05 10.60
CA VAL A 23 -8.15 -0.51 11.00
C VAL A 23 -9.13 -0.41 9.82
N SER A 24 -9.15 0.74 9.14
CA SER A 24 -10.04 0.94 8.00
C SER A 24 -9.67 0.04 6.83
N LEU A 25 -8.38 -0.14 6.60
CA LEU A 25 -7.86 -1.00 5.53
C LEU A 25 -8.25 -2.45 5.75
N ARG A 26 -8.15 -2.94 6.99
CA ARG A 26 -8.52 -4.32 7.32
C ARG A 26 -9.96 -4.61 6.90
N ARG A 27 -10.88 -3.67 7.16
CA ARG A 27 -12.27 -3.81 6.73
C ARG A 27 -12.40 -3.79 5.21
N ALA A 28 -11.70 -2.87 4.56
CA ALA A 28 -11.79 -2.70 3.12
C ALA A 28 -11.24 -3.90 2.36
N LEU A 29 -10.33 -4.65 2.95
CA LEU A 29 -9.71 -5.82 2.32
C LEU A 29 -10.48 -7.12 2.55
N THR A 30 -11.59 -7.10 3.27
CA THR A 30 -12.37 -8.30 3.53
C THR A 30 -12.78 -8.95 2.20
N GLY A 31 -12.44 -10.23 2.02
CA GLY A 31 -12.75 -10.97 0.80
C GLY A 31 -11.80 -10.70 -0.37
N ILE A 32 -10.78 -9.88 -0.18
CA ILE A 32 -9.80 -9.59 -1.22
C ILE A 32 -8.48 -10.29 -0.88
N ASP A 33 -7.90 -11.01 -1.85
CA ASP A 33 -6.60 -11.63 -1.69
C ASP A 33 -5.53 -10.54 -1.78
N ALA A 34 -5.10 -10.04 -0.63
CA ALA A 34 -4.17 -8.92 -0.54
C ALA A 34 -3.09 -9.16 0.49
N GLU A 35 -1.91 -8.59 0.24
CA GLU A 35 -0.87 -8.46 1.26
C GLU A 35 -0.64 -6.98 1.53
N VAL A 36 -0.28 -6.68 2.77
CA VAL A 36 -0.07 -5.30 3.20
C VAL A 36 1.35 -5.15 3.74
N TYR A 37 2.05 -4.16 3.24
CA TYR A 37 3.39 -3.78 3.73
C TYR A 37 3.33 -2.40 4.33
N VAL A 38 3.94 -2.25 5.51
CA VAL A 38 4.25 -0.94 6.07
C VAL A 38 5.75 -0.80 6.09
N VAL A 39 6.27 0.23 5.43
CA VAL A 39 7.69 0.57 5.51
C VAL A 39 7.82 1.73 6.48
N ASP A 40 8.45 1.46 7.61
CA ASP A 40 8.69 2.48 8.63
C ASP A 40 10.02 3.16 8.36
N ASN A 41 9.97 4.45 8.05
CA ASN A 41 11.11 5.25 7.62
C ASN A 41 11.88 5.83 8.81
N ASP A 42 12.30 4.96 9.73
CA ASP A 42 13.10 5.34 10.91
C ASP A 42 12.30 6.20 11.89
N SER A 43 11.06 5.80 12.19
CA SER A 43 10.23 6.48 13.16
C SER A 43 10.81 6.40 14.57
N LYS A 44 10.58 7.45 15.35
CA LYS A 44 11.04 7.55 16.75
C LYS A 44 9.90 7.34 17.74
N ASP A 45 8.70 7.06 17.28
CA ASP A 45 7.50 6.93 18.11
C ASP A 45 7.12 5.48 18.44
N ASP A 46 8.03 4.54 18.20
CA ASP A 46 7.80 3.10 18.42
C ASP A 46 6.62 2.56 17.60
N SER A 47 6.43 3.07 16.41
CA SER A 47 5.33 2.63 15.54
C SER A 47 5.28 1.12 15.37
N ILE A 48 6.39 0.49 15.03
CA ILE A 48 6.42 -0.95 14.77
C ILE A 48 6.13 -1.74 16.05
N GLY A 49 6.78 -1.38 17.16
CA GLY A 49 6.56 -2.07 18.43
C GLY A 49 5.11 -2.01 18.88
N TYR A 50 4.46 -0.90 18.63
CA TYR A 50 3.05 -0.69 18.98
C TYR A 50 2.10 -1.43 18.03
N LEU A 51 2.39 -1.38 16.73
CA LEU A 51 1.44 -1.82 15.70
C LEU A 51 1.59 -3.28 15.30
N ALA A 52 2.81 -3.83 15.32
CA ALA A 52 3.04 -5.19 14.87
C ALA A 52 2.18 -6.23 15.61
N PRO A 53 2.09 -6.19 16.95
CA PRO A 53 1.23 -7.17 17.64
C PRO A 53 -0.26 -6.97 17.39
N ARG A 54 -0.66 -5.75 17.03
CA ARG A 54 -2.08 -5.44 16.76
C ARG A 54 -2.49 -5.81 15.33
N PHE A 55 -1.52 -5.87 14.41
CA PHE A 55 -1.77 -6.16 12.99
C PHE A 55 -0.80 -7.23 12.51
N PRO A 56 -0.93 -8.47 13.02
CA PRO A 56 0.02 -9.53 12.67
C PRO A 56 -0.03 -9.91 11.19
N GLU A 57 -1.11 -9.58 10.50
CA GLU A 57 -1.23 -9.84 9.06
C GLU A 57 -0.43 -8.85 8.21
N VAL A 58 0.02 -7.74 8.78
CA VAL A 58 0.77 -6.69 8.06
C VAL A 58 2.26 -7.01 8.14
N LYS A 59 2.93 -6.93 6.99
CA LYS A 59 4.39 -7.12 6.92
C LYS A 59 5.06 -5.79 7.18
N MET A 60 5.74 -5.69 8.31
CA MET A 60 6.41 -4.47 8.75
C MET A 60 7.87 -4.51 8.32
N ILE A 61 8.33 -3.47 7.64
CA ILE A 61 9.73 -3.32 7.25
C ILE A 61 10.27 -2.09 7.97
N ALA A 62 11.23 -2.30 8.85
CA ALA A 62 11.87 -1.20 9.57
C ALA A 62 13.11 -0.76 8.81
N SER A 63 13.14 0.50 8.41
CA SER A 63 14.33 1.09 7.83
C SER A 63 15.09 1.87 8.90
N ARG A 64 16.41 1.71 8.92
CA ARG A 64 17.27 2.44 9.86
C ARG A 64 17.52 3.87 9.42
N HIS A 65 17.10 4.22 8.22
CA HIS A 65 17.27 5.55 7.65
C HIS A 65 15.97 5.95 7.00
N ASN A 66 15.69 7.24 6.97
CA ASN A 66 14.58 7.73 6.17
C ASN A 66 15.00 7.69 4.71
N LEU A 67 14.41 6.75 3.96
CA LEU A 67 14.73 6.51 2.56
C LEU A 67 14.06 7.49 1.61
N GLY A 68 13.13 8.29 2.14
CA GLY A 68 12.23 9.06 1.30
C GLY A 68 11.10 8.17 0.76
N PHE A 69 10.11 8.82 0.14
CA PHE A 69 8.88 8.15 -0.25
C PHE A 69 9.11 7.09 -1.34
N ALA A 70 9.78 7.48 -2.43
CA ALA A 70 9.93 6.59 -3.59
C ALA A 70 10.75 5.35 -3.27
N ARG A 71 11.87 5.51 -2.57
CA ARG A 71 12.74 4.37 -2.24
C ARG A 71 12.07 3.42 -1.26
N ALA A 72 11.32 3.97 -0.30
CA ALA A 72 10.60 3.16 0.67
C ALA A 72 9.50 2.36 -0.01
N ASN A 73 8.74 2.97 -0.91
CA ASN A 73 7.74 2.25 -1.69
C ASN A 73 8.38 1.13 -2.52
N ASN A 74 9.50 1.44 -3.19
CA ASN A 74 10.18 0.46 -4.03
C ASN A 74 10.69 -0.74 -3.24
N LEU A 75 11.11 -0.52 -2.00
CA LEU A 75 11.56 -1.60 -1.13
C LEU A 75 10.45 -2.63 -0.93
N ALA A 76 9.25 -2.18 -0.63
CA ALA A 76 8.11 -3.07 -0.45
C ALA A 76 7.64 -3.68 -1.78
N ILE A 77 7.59 -2.89 -2.84
CA ILE A 77 7.15 -3.36 -4.15
C ILE A 77 8.03 -4.51 -4.64
N ARG A 78 9.35 -4.40 -4.46
CA ARG A 78 10.27 -5.48 -4.86
C ARG A 78 10.05 -6.77 -4.09
N SER A 79 9.57 -6.66 -2.86
CA SER A 79 9.31 -7.83 -2.01
C SER A 79 7.95 -8.45 -2.28
N SER A 80 7.10 -7.77 -3.04
CA SER A 80 5.73 -8.17 -3.26
C SER A 80 5.56 -8.91 -4.59
N GLU A 81 4.46 -9.66 -4.67
CA GLU A 81 4.06 -10.32 -5.91
C GLU A 81 2.55 -10.25 -6.01
N SER A 82 2.06 -9.39 -6.89
CA SER A 82 0.63 -9.15 -7.04
C SER A 82 0.32 -8.59 -8.41
N GLU A 83 -0.96 -8.65 -8.77
CA GLU A 83 -1.43 -8.04 -10.03
C GLU A 83 -1.45 -6.52 -9.94
N TYR A 84 -1.88 -5.99 -8.80
CA TYR A 84 -1.97 -4.54 -8.58
C TYR A 84 -1.22 -4.13 -7.32
N VAL A 85 -0.77 -2.88 -7.29
CA VAL A 85 -0.19 -2.24 -6.11
C VAL A 85 -1.01 -1.00 -5.80
N LEU A 86 -1.38 -0.84 -4.53
CA LEU A 86 -2.02 0.36 -4.02
C LEU A 86 -1.02 1.08 -3.12
N LEU A 87 -0.69 2.31 -3.46
CA LEU A 87 0.14 3.17 -2.61
C LEU A 87 -0.80 4.01 -1.75
N LEU A 88 -0.70 3.84 -0.45
CA LEU A 88 -1.65 4.44 0.48
C LEU A 88 -0.92 5.31 1.49
N ASN A 89 -1.40 6.53 1.70
CA ASN A 89 -0.85 7.41 2.72
C ASN A 89 -1.24 6.92 4.13
N PRO A 90 -0.35 7.05 5.11
CA PRO A 90 -0.60 6.50 6.44
C PRO A 90 -1.71 7.22 7.22
N ASP A 91 -2.13 8.39 6.79
CA ASP A 91 -3.22 9.13 7.45
C ASP A 91 -4.56 8.96 6.72
N THR A 92 -4.65 8.06 5.77
CA THR A 92 -5.87 7.82 4.99
C THR A 92 -6.83 6.92 5.76
N ILE A 93 -8.11 7.30 5.76
CA ILE A 93 -9.19 6.40 6.19
C ILE A 93 -9.81 5.80 4.93
N VAL A 94 -9.72 4.48 4.80
CA VAL A 94 -10.14 3.79 3.58
C VAL A 94 -11.62 3.46 3.67
N GLY A 95 -12.39 3.82 2.64
CA GLY A 95 -13.80 3.44 2.54
C GLY A 95 -13.94 1.95 2.27
N GLU A 96 -14.99 1.33 2.83
CA GLU A 96 -15.16 -0.13 2.77
C GLU A 96 -15.19 -0.67 1.33
N GLU A 97 -15.75 0.09 0.40
CA GLU A 97 -15.90 -0.36 -0.99
C GLU A 97 -14.88 0.23 -1.95
N SER A 98 -14.08 1.19 -1.50
CA SER A 98 -13.22 1.95 -2.42
C SER A 98 -12.17 1.08 -3.10
N ILE A 99 -11.55 0.16 -2.35
CA ILE A 99 -10.53 -0.73 -2.93
C ILE A 99 -11.18 -1.71 -3.89
N ARG A 100 -12.32 -2.30 -3.51
CA ARG A 100 -13.04 -3.23 -4.36
C ARG A 100 -13.45 -2.57 -5.67
N GLN A 101 -13.95 -1.33 -5.59
CA GLN A 101 -14.33 -0.57 -6.79
C GLN A 101 -13.13 -0.26 -7.66
N SER A 102 -12.00 0.08 -7.06
CA SER A 102 -10.77 0.35 -7.82
C SER A 102 -10.26 -0.88 -8.53
N ILE A 103 -10.30 -2.05 -7.87
CA ILE A 103 -9.92 -3.32 -8.49
C ILE A 103 -10.85 -3.61 -9.66
N ALA A 104 -12.16 -3.45 -9.48
CA ALA A 104 -13.13 -3.68 -10.54
C ALA A 104 -12.88 -2.76 -11.74
N PHE A 105 -12.56 -1.49 -11.47
CA PHE A 105 -12.19 -0.56 -12.54
C PHE A 105 -10.97 -1.04 -13.30
N MET A 106 -9.90 -1.41 -12.60
CA MET A 106 -8.67 -1.85 -13.24
C MET A 106 -8.87 -3.14 -14.04
N ASP A 107 -9.69 -4.06 -13.52
CA ASP A 107 -10.00 -5.30 -14.24
C ASP A 107 -10.80 -5.02 -15.52
N ALA A 108 -11.68 -4.03 -15.48
CA ALA A 108 -12.50 -3.66 -16.63
C ALA A 108 -11.74 -2.81 -17.66
N HIS A 109 -10.60 -2.27 -17.29
CA HIS A 109 -9.79 -1.40 -18.15
C HIS A 109 -8.35 -1.91 -18.25
N PRO A 110 -8.12 -3.02 -18.97
CA PRO A 110 -6.80 -3.69 -18.95
C PRO A 110 -5.64 -2.82 -19.41
N LYS A 111 -5.94 -1.74 -20.16
CA LYS A 111 -4.90 -0.83 -20.63
C LYS A 111 -4.64 0.34 -19.68
N ALA A 112 -5.44 0.48 -18.63
CA ALA A 112 -5.20 1.52 -17.64
C ALA A 112 -3.98 1.15 -16.81
N GLY A 113 -3.01 2.05 -16.71
CA GLY A 113 -1.83 1.84 -15.90
C GLY A 113 -2.06 2.20 -14.44
N ALA A 114 -3.04 3.09 -14.16
CA ALA A 114 -3.33 3.56 -12.81
C ALA A 114 -4.78 3.98 -12.69
N ALA A 115 -5.31 3.93 -11.48
CA ALA A 115 -6.61 4.47 -11.12
C ALA A 115 -6.44 5.55 -10.04
N GLY A 116 -7.50 6.33 -9.79
CA GLY A 116 -7.43 7.57 -9.04
C GLY A 116 -6.89 7.52 -7.62
N VAL A 117 -6.83 6.36 -7.00
CA VAL A 117 -6.28 6.22 -5.63
C VAL A 117 -4.90 5.58 -5.64
N ARG A 118 -4.11 5.85 -6.66
CA ARG A 118 -2.73 5.35 -6.80
C ARG A 118 -2.64 3.83 -6.87
N MET A 119 -3.64 3.20 -7.44
CA MET A 119 -3.57 1.77 -7.72
C MET A 119 -2.87 1.56 -9.05
N LEU A 120 -1.81 0.78 -9.05
CA LEU A 120 -0.94 0.55 -10.20
C LEU A 120 -1.06 -0.88 -10.68
N ARG A 121 -0.98 -1.05 -12.00
CA ARG A 121 -0.87 -2.38 -12.60
C ARG A 121 0.60 -2.79 -12.62
N THR A 122 0.90 -3.99 -12.18
CA THR A 122 2.29 -4.42 -12.03
C THR A 122 2.83 -5.22 -13.21
N ASP A 123 2.06 -5.35 -14.29
CA ASP A 123 2.45 -6.18 -15.43
C ASP A 123 3.59 -5.60 -16.27
N GLY A 124 4.06 -4.41 -15.93
CA GLY A 124 5.18 -3.77 -16.63
C GLY A 124 4.80 -3.04 -17.89
N SER A 125 3.76 -3.46 -18.58
CA SER A 125 3.38 -2.82 -19.86
C SER A 125 2.90 -1.40 -19.67
N ASP A 126 2.20 -1.13 -18.56
CA ASP A 126 1.63 0.18 -18.27
C ASP A 126 2.39 0.94 -17.18
N ALA A 127 3.45 0.37 -16.66
CA ALA A 127 4.16 0.96 -15.51
C ALA A 127 4.66 2.37 -15.78
N LYS A 128 5.12 2.62 -17.00
CA LYS A 128 5.62 3.93 -17.39
C LYS A 128 4.51 4.97 -17.39
N GLU A 129 3.35 4.62 -17.91
CA GLU A 129 2.19 5.52 -17.93
C GLU A 129 1.66 5.74 -16.52
N SER A 130 1.65 4.69 -15.71
CA SER A 130 1.24 4.78 -14.32
C SER A 130 2.04 5.84 -13.56
N ARG A 131 3.35 5.84 -13.76
CA ARG A 131 4.22 6.80 -13.08
C ARG A 131 3.93 8.24 -13.52
N ARG A 132 3.56 8.45 -14.76
CA ARG A 132 3.22 9.79 -15.24
C ARG A 132 1.83 10.23 -14.78
N GLY A 133 0.94 9.28 -14.58
CA GLY A 133 -0.41 9.57 -14.14
C GLY A 133 -0.57 9.82 -12.66
N LEU A 134 0.46 9.56 -11.87
CA LEU A 134 0.40 9.71 -10.43
C LEU A 134 0.81 11.11 -10.01
N PRO A 135 0.07 11.73 -9.07
CA PRO A 135 0.54 12.95 -8.43
C PRO A 135 1.82 12.65 -7.69
N THR A 136 2.77 13.51 -7.82
CA THR A 136 4.05 13.37 -7.14
C THR A 136 3.99 13.86 -5.70
#